data_51e27192c0626a0d9a3edd6a9956658a
#
_entry.id   51e27192c0626a0d9a3edd6a9956658a
#
_cell.length_a   1.000
_cell.length_b   1.000
_cell.length_c   1.000
_cell.angle_alpha   90.00
_cell.angle_beta   90.00
_cell.angle_gamma   90.00
#
_symmetry.space_group_name_H-M   'P 1'
#
loop_
_entity.id
_entity.type
_entity.pdbx_description
1 polymer ?
#
loop_
_entity_poly.entity_id
_entity_poly.type
_entity_poly.pdbx_seq_one_letter_code
_entity_poly.pdbx_strand_id
1 'polypeptide(L)'
;MTRRQRRRRTQPLPENGRSLNRASAAGLILLGLIIGLAGALYYAWVVSPIVYTEVSPARFSERYKAEYLYLVSQSYAADGDWIRAEQRLAALEDPALNQTIADLLESYLREQQEPAVIENLARLAQQSGVEGKAVALFAPT
;
A
#
# COMPACT_ATOMS: atom_id res chain seq x y z
N MET A 1 20.53 -81.22 -50.92
CA MET A 1 21.07 -80.02 -50.24
C MET A 1 19.97 -79.15 -49.82
N THR A 2 19.51 -79.19 -48.57
CA THR A 2 18.36 -78.50 -48.06
C THR A 2 18.83 -77.45 -47.03
N ARG A 3 18.81 -76.15 -47.41
CA ARG A 3 19.20 -75.00 -46.60
C ARG A 3 18.02 -74.59 -45.71
N ARG A 4 18.03 -75.01 -44.43
CA ARG A 4 17.10 -74.60 -43.40
C ARG A 4 17.35 -73.12 -43.06
N GLN A 5 16.49 -72.21 -43.48
CA GLN A 5 16.47 -70.84 -43.00
C GLN A 5 15.92 -70.82 -41.57
N ARG A 6 16.77 -70.50 -40.59
CA ARG A 6 16.36 -70.15 -39.24
C ARG A 6 15.73 -68.76 -39.26
N ARG A 7 14.44 -68.72 -39.18
CA ARG A 7 13.73 -67.50 -38.87
C ARG A 7 14.09 -67.09 -37.43
N ARG A 8 14.91 -66.04 -37.27
CA ARG A 8 15.06 -65.31 -35.98
C ARG A 8 13.74 -64.63 -35.67
N ARG A 9 13.04 -65.13 -34.64
CA ARG A 9 11.94 -64.39 -34.01
C ARG A 9 12.57 -63.21 -33.25
N THR A 10 12.39 -62.03 -33.78
CA THR A 10 12.61 -60.79 -33.01
C THR A 10 11.50 -60.69 -31.99
N GLN A 11 11.79 -60.92 -30.73
CA GLN A 11 10.86 -60.62 -29.64
C GLN A 11 10.74 -59.10 -29.53
N PRO A 12 9.54 -58.56 -29.48
CA PRO A 12 9.33 -57.13 -29.19
C PRO A 12 9.72 -56.91 -27.72
N LEU A 13 10.60 -55.97 -27.48
CA LEU A 13 10.95 -55.48 -26.15
C LEU A 13 9.71 -54.90 -25.46
N PRO A 14 9.51 -55.16 -24.18
CA PRO A 14 8.34 -54.59 -23.47
C PRO A 14 8.51 -53.09 -23.34
N GLU A 15 7.58 -52.31 -23.92
CA GLU A 15 7.52 -50.84 -23.88
C GLU A 15 7.11 -50.26 -22.50
N ASN A 16 7.05 -51.09 -21.45
CA ASN A 16 6.53 -50.70 -20.15
C ASN A 16 7.48 -49.85 -19.29
N GLY A 17 8.73 -49.58 -19.73
CA GLY A 17 9.68 -48.79 -18.92
C GLY A 17 9.52 -47.28 -18.98
N ARG A 18 8.86 -46.75 -20.02
CA ARG A 18 8.79 -45.27 -20.23
C ARG A 18 7.61 -44.57 -19.54
N SER A 19 6.53 -45.28 -19.29
CA SER A 19 5.35 -44.70 -18.64
C SER A 19 5.53 -44.57 -17.13
N LEU A 20 6.19 -45.52 -16.49
CA LEU A 20 6.50 -45.49 -15.05
C LEU A 20 7.46 -44.35 -14.69
N ASN A 21 8.45 -44.06 -15.55
CA ASN A 21 9.38 -42.98 -15.32
C ASN A 21 8.74 -41.58 -15.47
N ARG A 22 7.75 -41.40 -16.32
CA ARG A 22 7.03 -40.14 -16.49
C ARG A 22 6.08 -39.86 -15.32
N ALA A 23 5.39 -40.90 -14.84
CA ALA A 23 4.49 -40.78 -13.68
C ALA A 23 5.24 -40.48 -12.39
N SER A 24 6.43 -41.14 -12.19
CA SER A 24 7.27 -40.85 -11.03
C SER A 24 7.94 -39.49 -11.09
N ALA A 25 8.36 -39.02 -12.28
CA ALA A 25 8.88 -37.67 -12.46
C ALA A 25 7.83 -36.59 -12.20
N ALA A 26 6.60 -36.76 -12.69
CA ALA A 26 5.51 -35.86 -12.41
C ALA A 26 5.15 -35.82 -10.92
N GLY A 27 5.17 -36.97 -10.24
CA GLY A 27 4.95 -37.03 -8.79
C GLY A 27 6.02 -36.33 -7.98
N LEU A 28 7.28 -36.43 -8.37
CA LEU A 28 8.40 -35.71 -7.71
C LEU A 28 8.31 -34.20 -7.92
N ILE A 29 7.92 -33.75 -9.10
CA ILE A 29 7.70 -32.32 -9.39
C ILE A 29 6.55 -31.77 -8.54
N LEU A 30 5.43 -32.51 -8.46
CA LEU A 30 4.28 -32.09 -7.65
C LEU A 30 4.64 -32.04 -6.15
N LEU A 31 5.38 -33.03 -5.67
CA LEU A 31 5.84 -33.04 -4.27
C LEU A 31 6.78 -31.86 -3.99
N GLY A 32 7.71 -31.57 -4.89
CA GLY A 32 8.60 -30.40 -4.79
C GLY A 32 7.84 -29.08 -4.78
N LEU A 33 6.78 -28.95 -5.60
CA LEU A 33 5.91 -27.78 -5.64
C LEU A 33 5.17 -27.59 -4.30
N ILE A 34 4.63 -28.65 -3.73
CA ILE A 34 3.91 -28.59 -2.44
C ILE A 34 4.87 -28.18 -1.32
N ILE A 35 6.05 -28.77 -1.25
CA ILE A 35 7.05 -28.43 -0.24
C ILE A 35 7.53 -27.00 -0.40
N GLY A 36 7.79 -26.57 -1.65
CA GLY A 36 8.20 -25.20 -1.95
C GLY A 36 7.14 -24.18 -1.58
N LEU A 37 5.87 -24.44 -1.89
CA LEU A 37 4.76 -23.58 -1.53
C LEU A 37 4.54 -23.52 -0.02
N ALA A 38 4.59 -24.64 0.68
CA ALA A 38 4.50 -24.70 2.14
C ALA A 38 5.64 -23.93 2.81
N GLY A 39 6.87 -24.07 2.30
CA GLY A 39 8.03 -23.33 2.79
C GLY A 39 7.93 -21.83 2.54
N ALA A 40 7.44 -21.42 1.38
CA ALA A 40 7.21 -20.01 1.04
C ALA A 40 6.12 -19.37 1.92
N LEU A 41 5.02 -20.07 2.14
CA LEU A 41 3.95 -19.63 3.06
C LEU A 41 4.46 -19.53 4.51
N TYR A 42 5.19 -20.52 4.98
CA TYR A 42 5.80 -20.49 6.30
C TYR A 42 6.74 -19.29 6.46
N TYR A 43 7.61 -19.07 5.47
CA TYR A 43 8.52 -17.93 5.47
C TYR A 43 7.77 -16.59 5.49
N ALA A 44 6.73 -16.44 4.66
CA ALA A 44 5.93 -15.22 4.59
C ALA A 44 5.20 -14.92 5.92
N TRP A 45 4.72 -15.95 6.61
CA TRP A 45 3.96 -15.77 7.85
C TRP A 45 4.82 -15.65 9.11
N VAL A 46 5.95 -16.35 9.18
CA VAL A 46 6.76 -16.45 10.39
C VAL A 46 8.00 -15.56 10.33
N VAL A 47 8.67 -15.51 9.18
CA VAL A 47 9.94 -14.79 9.04
C VAL A 47 9.75 -13.37 8.54
N SER A 48 8.75 -13.16 7.68
CA SER A 48 8.40 -11.84 7.15
C SER A 48 6.91 -11.57 7.37
N PRO A 49 6.45 -11.48 8.64
CA PRO A 49 5.09 -10.98 8.86
C PRO A 49 5.02 -9.60 8.21
N ILE A 50 4.05 -9.39 7.33
CA ILE A 50 3.69 -8.04 6.89
C ILE A 50 3.22 -7.34 8.15
N VAL A 51 4.13 -6.64 8.81
CA VAL A 51 3.76 -5.67 9.81
C VAL A 51 3.03 -4.59 9.02
N TYR A 52 1.71 -4.62 9.04
CA TYR A 52 0.92 -3.42 8.77
C TYR A 52 1.35 -2.44 9.85
N THR A 53 2.42 -1.71 9.56
CA THR A 53 2.67 -0.47 10.27
C THR A 53 1.47 0.38 9.87
N GLU A 54 0.46 0.44 10.74
CA GLU A 54 -0.50 1.51 10.68
C GLU A 54 0.36 2.75 10.67
N VAL A 55 0.48 3.35 9.49
CA VAL A 55 1.21 4.61 9.35
C VAL A 55 0.29 5.64 9.97
N SER A 56 0.37 5.73 11.30
CA SER A 56 -0.32 6.77 12.02
C SER A 56 0.13 8.11 11.44
N PRO A 57 -0.77 9.01 11.11
CA PRO A 57 -0.43 10.37 10.66
C PRO A 57 0.62 11.06 11.55
N ALA A 58 0.67 10.72 12.84
CA ALA A 58 1.67 11.19 13.79
C ALA A 58 3.13 10.89 13.38
N ARG A 59 3.37 9.89 12.51
CA ARG A 59 4.71 9.53 12.02
C ARG A 59 5.06 10.16 10.67
N PHE A 60 4.19 10.99 10.14
CA PHE A 60 4.45 11.65 8.87
C PHE A 60 5.61 12.63 9.00
N SER A 61 6.49 12.66 7.99
CA SER A 61 7.45 13.75 7.81
C SER A 61 6.69 15.07 7.55
N GLU A 62 7.33 16.21 7.79
CA GLU A 62 6.72 17.53 7.60
C GLU A 62 6.04 17.69 6.23
N ARG A 63 6.63 17.15 5.18
CA ARG A 63 6.05 17.15 3.83
C ARG A 63 4.71 16.43 3.78
N TYR A 64 4.61 15.25 4.39
CA TYR A 64 3.37 14.47 4.38
C TYR A 64 2.32 15.06 5.32
N LYS A 65 2.74 15.72 6.41
CA LYS A 65 1.83 16.46 7.28
C LYS A 65 1.15 17.60 6.51
N ALA A 66 1.91 18.37 5.74
CA ALA A 66 1.38 19.44 4.90
C ALA A 66 0.33 18.93 3.89
N GLU A 67 0.64 17.84 3.20
CA GLU A 67 -0.29 17.22 2.25
C GLU A 67 -1.54 16.67 2.95
N TYR A 68 -1.37 16.06 4.11
CA TYR A 68 -2.49 15.58 4.91
C TYR A 68 -3.40 16.71 5.37
N LEU A 69 -2.85 17.82 5.88
CA LEU A 69 -3.59 19.01 6.24
C LEU A 69 -4.34 19.62 5.04
N TYR A 70 -3.71 19.65 3.87
CA TYR A 70 -4.35 20.03 2.63
C TYR A 70 -5.60 19.18 2.36
N LEU A 71 -5.48 17.85 2.40
CA LEU A 71 -6.60 16.93 2.16
C LEU A 71 -7.72 17.08 3.20
N VAL A 72 -7.36 17.28 4.47
CA VAL A 72 -8.35 17.54 5.54
C VAL A 72 -9.09 18.84 5.27
N SER A 73 -8.39 19.92 4.86
CA SER A 73 -9.02 21.21 4.55
C SER A 73 -9.98 21.12 3.37
N GLN A 74 -9.62 20.39 2.30
CA GLN A 74 -10.48 20.17 1.15
C GLN A 74 -11.74 19.36 1.52
N SER A 75 -11.56 18.30 2.32
CA SER A 75 -12.68 17.48 2.79
C SER A 75 -13.63 18.29 3.66
N TYR A 76 -13.11 19.08 4.61
CA TYR A 76 -13.91 19.93 5.48
C TYR A 76 -14.66 21.02 4.69
N ALA A 77 -14.01 21.59 3.68
CA ALA A 77 -14.68 22.56 2.80
C ALA A 77 -15.83 21.94 1.99
N ALA A 78 -15.74 20.67 1.65
CA ALA A 78 -16.73 19.96 0.85
C ALA A 78 -17.94 19.47 1.67
N ASP A 79 -17.71 18.96 2.91
CA ASP A 79 -18.76 18.33 3.72
C ASP A 79 -19.19 19.15 4.95
N GLY A 80 -18.38 20.12 5.38
CA GLY A 80 -18.66 20.95 6.58
C GLY A 80 -18.61 20.19 7.90
N ASP A 81 -18.17 18.92 7.89
CA ASP A 81 -18.16 18.06 9.07
C ASP A 81 -16.93 18.33 9.95
N TRP A 82 -17.09 19.27 10.87
CA TRP A 82 -16.01 19.63 11.81
C TRP A 82 -15.59 18.47 12.71
N ILE A 83 -16.53 17.67 13.19
CA ILE A 83 -16.22 16.54 14.09
C ILE A 83 -15.25 15.56 13.41
N ARG A 84 -15.51 15.28 12.14
CA ARG A 84 -14.64 14.42 11.34
C ARG A 84 -13.28 15.06 11.05
N ALA A 85 -13.26 16.35 10.75
CA ALA A 85 -12.02 17.08 10.55
C ALA A 85 -11.17 17.10 11.80
N GLU A 86 -11.75 17.40 12.96
CA GLU A 86 -11.09 17.40 14.26
C GLU A 86 -10.48 16.04 14.61
N GLN A 87 -11.21 14.93 14.39
CA GLN A 87 -10.69 13.59 14.59
C GLN A 87 -9.46 13.29 13.72
N ARG A 88 -9.49 13.75 12.46
CA ARG A 88 -8.34 13.60 11.55
C ARG A 88 -7.15 14.45 11.99
N LEU A 89 -7.39 15.67 12.43
CA LEU A 89 -6.36 16.56 12.97
C LEU A 89 -5.74 15.98 14.25
N ALA A 90 -6.56 15.44 15.14
CA ALA A 90 -6.08 14.78 16.37
C ALA A 90 -5.21 13.55 16.09
N ALA A 91 -5.47 12.84 14.98
CA ALA A 91 -4.65 11.69 14.58
C ALA A 91 -3.21 12.05 14.17
N LEU A 92 -2.92 13.33 13.90
CA LEU A 92 -1.55 13.81 13.66
C LEU A 92 -0.70 13.81 14.93
N GLU A 93 -1.34 13.83 16.11
CA GLU A 93 -0.65 13.90 17.41
C GLU A 93 0.44 14.98 17.44
N ASP A 94 0.21 16.08 16.72
CA ASP A 94 1.16 17.18 16.61
C ASP A 94 0.91 18.20 17.73
N PRO A 95 1.83 18.35 18.71
CA PRO A 95 1.66 19.30 19.78
C PRO A 95 1.68 20.76 19.32
N ALA A 96 2.23 21.04 18.14
CA ALA A 96 2.30 22.35 17.51
C ALA A 96 1.35 22.49 16.31
N LEU A 97 0.24 21.72 16.28
CA LEU A 97 -0.67 21.66 15.14
C LEU A 97 -1.12 23.04 14.63
N ASN A 98 -1.50 23.94 15.54
CA ASN A 98 -1.93 25.27 15.17
C ASN A 98 -0.82 26.08 14.49
N GLN A 99 0.42 25.92 14.96
CA GLN A 99 1.56 26.57 14.31
C GLN A 99 1.83 25.94 12.94
N THR A 100 1.76 24.61 12.83
CA THR A 100 1.93 23.90 11.56
C THR A 100 0.88 24.35 10.52
N ILE A 101 -0.37 24.54 10.92
CA ILE A 101 -1.43 25.04 10.04
C ILE A 101 -1.15 26.50 9.63
N ALA A 102 -0.71 27.36 10.56
CA ALA A 102 -0.38 28.73 10.26
C ALA A 102 0.79 28.86 9.29
N ASP A 103 1.87 28.11 9.51
CA ASP A 103 3.05 28.08 8.65
C ASP A 103 2.72 27.56 7.25
N LEU A 104 1.85 26.55 7.16
CA LEU A 104 1.37 26.04 5.88
C LEU A 104 0.54 27.09 5.12
N LEU A 105 -0.36 27.80 5.81
CA LEU A 105 -1.15 28.87 5.19
C LEU A 105 -0.25 29.99 4.67
N GLU A 106 0.77 30.39 5.44
CA GLU A 106 1.74 31.39 5.00
C GLU A 106 2.57 30.93 3.81
N SER A 107 2.95 29.63 3.76
CA SER A 107 3.66 29.08 2.61
C SER A 107 2.82 29.12 1.34
N TYR A 108 1.54 28.77 1.45
CA TYR A 108 0.59 28.80 0.32
C TYR A 108 0.37 30.22 -0.21
N LEU A 109 0.30 31.20 0.67
CA LEU A 109 0.21 32.61 0.28
C LEU A 109 1.48 33.08 -0.45
N ARG A 110 2.65 32.69 0.04
CA ARG A 110 3.95 33.03 -0.55
C ARG A 110 4.17 32.36 -1.92
N GLU A 111 3.69 31.11 -2.06
CA GLU A 111 3.76 30.34 -3.30
C GLU A 111 2.67 30.69 -4.30
N GLN A 112 1.75 31.60 -3.94
CA GLN A 112 0.61 32.01 -4.77
C GLN A 112 -0.26 30.80 -5.20
N GLN A 113 -0.53 29.91 -4.28
CA GLN A 113 -1.44 28.79 -4.51
C GLN A 113 -2.83 29.26 -4.93
N GLU A 114 -3.62 28.37 -5.50
CA GLU A 114 -4.97 28.66 -5.95
C GLU A 114 -5.82 29.29 -4.83
N PRO A 115 -6.55 30.40 -5.07
CA PRO A 115 -7.33 31.09 -4.03
C PRO A 115 -8.28 30.17 -3.26
N ALA A 116 -8.91 29.21 -3.94
CA ALA A 116 -9.81 28.25 -3.31
C ALA A 116 -9.10 27.36 -2.28
N VAL A 117 -7.85 26.98 -2.56
CA VAL A 117 -7.03 26.17 -1.65
C VAL A 117 -6.68 26.97 -0.38
N ILE A 118 -6.29 28.23 -0.58
CA ILE A 118 -5.97 29.16 0.53
C ILE A 118 -7.21 29.39 1.41
N GLU A 119 -8.37 29.63 0.80
CA GLU A 119 -9.63 29.84 1.50
C GLU A 119 -10.04 28.60 2.31
N ASN A 120 -9.95 27.41 1.73
CA ASN A 120 -10.29 26.17 2.40
C ASN A 120 -9.38 25.89 3.61
N LEU A 121 -8.08 26.16 3.47
CA LEU A 121 -7.13 26.02 4.58
C LEU A 121 -7.36 27.10 5.65
N ALA A 122 -7.68 28.34 5.26
CA ALA A 122 -7.99 29.41 6.19
C ALA A 122 -9.27 29.12 7.00
N ARG A 123 -10.29 28.51 6.35
CA ARG A 123 -11.52 28.05 7.02
C ARG A 123 -11.22 26.97 8.07
N LEU A 124 -10.38 25.99 7.73
CA LEU A 124 -9.94 24.98 8.67
C LEU A 124 -9.15 25.60 9.83
N ALA A 125 -8.22 26.51 9.54
CA ALA A 125 -7.43 27.24 10.52
C ALA A 125 -8.30 28.02 11.51
N GLN A 126 -9.28 28.76 11.00
CA GLN A 126 -10.26 29.52 11.82
C GLN A 126 -11.01 28.59 12.77
N GLN A 127 -11.50 27.45 12.26
CA GLN A 127 -12.26 26.49 13.06
C GLN A 127 -11.39 25.79 14.11
N SER A 128 -10.10 25.60 13.83
CA SER A 128 -9.11 25.06 14.77
C SER A 128 -8.64 26.06 15.82
N GLY A 129 -9.10 27.32 15.76
CA GLY A 129 -8.69 28.37 16.68
C GLY A 129 -7.31 28.96 16.37
N VAL A 130 -6.83 28.84 15.14
CA VAL A 130 -5.60 29.50 14.68
C VAL A 130 -5.88 30.97 14.47
N GLU A 131 -5.16 31.83 15.18
CA GLU A 131 -5.24 33.26 15.02
C GLU A 131 -4.13 33.79 14.11
N GLY A 132 -4.45 34.73 13.20
CA GLY A 132 -3.46 35.32 12.31
C GLY A 132 -4.07 36.22 11.26
N LYS A 133 -3.28 37.14 10.70
CA LYS A 133 -3.72 38.05 9.62
C LYS A 133 -4.20 37.28 8.39
N ALA A 134 -3.51 36.20 8.04
CA ALA A 134 -3.87 35.36 6.90
C ALA A 134 -5.26 34.75 7.10
N VAL A 135 -5.53 34.18 8.28
CA VAL A 135 -6.84 33.62 8.63
C VAL A 135 -7.94 34.70 8.56
N ALA A 136 -7.70 35.89 9.14
CA ALA A 136 -8.66 36.99 9.14
C ALA A 136 -8.98 37.51 7.73
N LEU A 137 -8.07 37.43 6.78
CA LEU A 137 -8.24 37.90 5.41
C LEU A 137 -8.94 36.88 4.48
N PHE A 138 -8.72 35.61 4.70
CA PHE A 138 -9.14 34.56 3.77
C PHE A 138 -10.18 33.59 4.32
N ALA A 139 -10.44 33.59 5.64
CA ALA A 139 -11.53 32.80 6.19
C ALA A 139 -12.87 33.49 5.83
N PRO A 140 -13.83 32.74 5.29
CA PRO A 140 -15.16 33.29 5.01
C PRO A 140 -15.86 33.71 6.31
N THR A 141 -16.47 34.86 6.30
CA THR A 141 -17.34 35.37 7.39
C THR A 141 -18.62 34.58 7.49
#